data_e372f67a2e4ef734716dd655e299e355
#
_entry.id   e372f67a2e4ef734716dd655e299e355
#
_cell.length_a   1.000
_cell.length_b   1.000
_cell.length_c   1.000
_cell.angle_alpha   90.00
_cell.angle_beta   90.00
_cell.angle_gamma   90.00
#
_symmetry.space_group_name_H-M   'P 1'
#
loop_
_entity.id
_entity.type
_entity.pdbx_description
1 polymer ?
#
loop_
_entity_poly.entity_id
_entity_poly.type
_entity_poly.pdbx_seq_one_letter_code
_entity_poly.pdbx_strand_id
1 'polypeptide(L)'
;ASSAAFNSVFADTFQGTSISAKYADVAEQYLADQEYDPGTVVSIGGVYEITLCGLGDHPAGVISTDPAYLMNSGLTAGLPVALVGRVPVRIFGSVIKGQKVYSDLMGRASKNADGQLVGISLEDNADEGEKLVECMLKL
;
A
#
# COMPACT_ATOMS: atom_id res chain seq x y z
N ALA A 1 -27.22 -7.37 27.81
CA ALA A 1 -26.29 -6.64 26.97
C ALA A 1 -26.99 -5.97 25.83
N SER A 2 -26.61 -4.77 25.56
CA SER A 2 -27.16 -4.06 24.41
C SER A 2 -26.61 -4.66 23.12
N SER A 3 -27.49 -4.94 22.18
CA SER A 3 -27.09 -5.31 20.83
C SER A 3 -27.14 -4.14 19.87
N ALA A 4 -27.45 -2.93 20.37
CA ALA A 4 -27.50 -1.75 19.53
C ALA A 4 -26.11 -1.36 19.07
N ALA A 5 -25.87 -1.51 17.78
CA ALA A 5 -24.62 -1.12 17.13
C ALA A 5 -24.95 -0.33 15.87
N PHE A 6 -24.14 0.67 15.58
CA PHE A 6 -24.25 1.40 14.32
C PHE A 6 -23.44 0.69 13.25
N ASN A 7 -23.96 0.58 12.04
CA ASN A 7 -23.20 0.11 10.90
C ASN A 7 -22.13 1.14 10.49
N SER A 8 -22.46 2.42 10.64
CA SER A 8 -21.55 3.52 10.31
C SER A 8 -21.85 4.72 11.21
N VAL A 9 -20.82 5.46 11.53
CA VAL A 9 -20.92 6.72 12.26
C VAL A 9 -20.23 7.79 11.42
N PHE A 10 -20.96 8.87 11.13
CA PHE A 10 -20.43 10.02 10.41
C PHE A 10 -20.43 11.22 11.35
N ALA A 11 -19.26 11.83 11.54
CA ALA A 11 -19.10 12.98 12.42
C ALA A 11 -17.95 13.86 11.88
N ASP A 12 -18.05 15.16 12.11
CA ASP A 12 -16.97 16.07 11.74
C ASP A 12 -15.73 15.86 12.60
N THR A 13 -15.94 15.50 13.85
CA THR A 13 -14.85 15.28 14.81
C THR A 13 -15.19 14.08 15.69
N PHE A 14 -14.19 13.26 15.95
CA PHE A 14 -14.28 12.16 16.90
C PHE A 14 -13.24 12.35 18.01
N GLN A 15 -13.70 12.36 19.27
CA GLN A 15 -12.83 12.40 20.45
C GLN A 15 -13.07 11.14 21.26
N GLY A 16 -12.15 10.20 21.19
CA GLY A 16 -12.29 8.91 21.84
C GLY A 16 -11.16 7.98 21.50
N THR A 17 -11.33 6.72 21.86
CA THR A 17 -10.36 5.66 21.60
C THR A 17 -10.97 4.60 20.71
N SER A 18 -10.30 4.26 19.60
CA SER A 18 -10.63 3.10 18.79
C SER A 18 -9.69 1.96 19.19
N ILE A 19 -10.26 0.78 19.44
CA ILE A 19 -9.51 -0.38 19.90
C ILE A 19 -9.31 -1.44 18.81
N SER A 20 -9.91 -1.23 17.62
CA SER A 20 -9.80 -2.18 16.52
C SER A 20 -10.05 -1.50 15.20
N ALA A 21 -9.50 -2.10 14.14
CA ALA A 21 -9.76 -1.72 12.76
C ALA A 21 -9.99 -2.98 11.94
N LYS A 22 -10.82 -2.87 10.89
CA LYS A 22 -11.13 -3.99 10.00
C LYS A 22 -10.00 -4.28 9.04
N TYR A 23 -9.35 -3.23 8.50
CA TYR A 23 -8.29 -3.34 7.52
C TYR A 23 -6.93 -3.12 8.19
N ALA A 24 -5.82 -3.35 7.47
CA ALA A 24 -4.54 -3.58 8.11
C ALA A 24 -3.43 -2.62 7.66
N ASP A 25 -3.75 -1.57 6.91
CA ASP A 25 -2.74 -0.59 6.50
C ASP A 25 -3.15 0.83 6.84
N VAL A 26 -2.14 1.69 6.99
CA VAL A 26 -2.32 3.13 7.18
C VAL A 26 -1.86 3.81 5.90
N ALA A 27 -2.72 4.62 5.32
CA ALA A 27 -2.48 5.28 4.05
C ALA A 27 -2.68 6.79 4.16
N GLU A 28 -2.10 7.50 3.21
CA GLU A 28 -2.28 8.95 3.05
C GLU A 28 -2.60 9.24 1.59
N GLN A 29 -3.51 10.21 1.35
CA GLN A 29 -3.81 10.66 0.00
C GLN A 29 -2.68 11.53 -0.54
N TYR A 30 -2.21 11.20 -1.74
CA TYR A 30 -1.22 11.98 -2.48
C TYR A 30 -1.68 12.25 -3.89
N LEU A 31 -1.31 13.39 -4.43
CA LEU A 31 -1.54 13.71 -5.85
C LEU A 31 -0.57 12.92 -6.72
N ALA A 32 -1.12 12.16 -7.65
CA ALA A 32 -0.35 11.34 -8.58
C ALA A 32 -0.32 11.96 -9.97
N ASP A 33 0.72 11.68 -10.73
CA ASP A 33 0.85 12.14 -12.12
C ASP A 33 -0.07 11.39 -13.08
N GLN A 34 -0.62 10.26 -12.68
CA GLN A 34 -1.63 9.50 -13.41
C GLN A 34 -2.34 8.53 -12.47
N GLU A 35 -3.35 7.84 -12.97
CA GLU A 35 -3.99 6.77 -12.20
C GLU A 35 -3.07 5.56 -12.12
N TYR A 36 -3.00 4.96 -10.94
CA TYR A 36 -2.25 3.74 -10.69
C TYR A 36 -3.18 2.69 -10.09
N ASP A 37 -3.04 1.45 -10.54
CA ASP A 37 -3.80 0.33 -10.00
C ASP A 37 -3.36 0.01 -8.58
N PRO A 38 -4.26 -0.56 -7.75
CA PRO A 38 -3.90 -1.05 -6.42
C PRO A 38 -2.71 -2.00 -6.47
N GLY A 39 -1.84 -1.88 -5.47
CA GLY A 39 -0.62 -2.69 -5.38
C GLY A 39 0.58 -2.09 -6.09
N THR A 40 0.41 -0.99 -6.84
CA THR A 40 1.53 -0.32 -7.51
C THR A 40 2.44 0.35 -6.51
N VAL A 41 3.75 0.10 -6.64
CA VAL A 41 4.78 0.76 -5.83
C VAL A 41 5.05 2.14 -6.42
N VAL A 42 4.98 3.17 -5.57
CA VAL A 42 5.19 4.57 -5.99
C VAL A 42 6.30 5.20 -5.18
N SER A 43 6.88 6.25 -5.73
CA SER A 43 7.90 7.08 -5.08
C SER A 43 7.50 8.55 -5.11
N ILE A 44 8.13 9.36 -4.28
CA ILE A 44 7.94 10.81 -4.31
C ILE A 44 8.65 11.35 -5.55
N GLY A 45 7.92 12.06 -6.37
CA GLY A 45 8.47 12.61 -7.61
C GLY A 45 7.40 12.85 -8.66
N GLY A 46 7.85 13.08 -9.88
CA GLY A 46 6.96 13.36 -10.99
C GLY A 46 6.45 14.80 -10.99
N VAL A 47 5.40 15.05 -11.77
CA VAL A 47 4.87 16.42 -11.96
C VAL A 47 4.04 16.90 -10.76
N TYR A 48 3.56 15.98 -9.93
CA TYR A 48 2.83 16.29 -8.70
C TYR A 48 3.59 15.79 -7.47
N GLU A 49 3.01 14.84 -6.72
CA GLU A 49 3.63 14.36 -5.48
C GLU A 49 4.20 12.96 -5.61
N ILE A 50 3.48 12.07 -6.26
CA ILE A 50 3.92 10.67 -6.44
C ILE A 50 3.95 10.27 -7.91
N THR A 51 4.82 9.34 -8.20
CA THR A 51 5.01 8.76 -9.53
C THR A 51 5.36 7.28 -9.40
N LEU A 52 5.36 6.56 -10.53
CA LEU A 52 5.77 5.16 -10.57
C LEU A 52 7.18 5.01 -10.01
N CYS A 53 7.36 4.09 -9.07
CA CYS A 53 8.69 3.82 -8.49
C CYS A 53 9.57 3.14 -9.53
N GLY A 54 10.74 3.73 -9.80
CA GLY A 54 11.78 3.13 -10.61
C GLY A 54 12.75 2.33 -9.78
N LEU A 55 13.70 1.67 -10.45
CA LEU A 55 14.64 0.75 -9.82
C LEU A 55 15.50 1.44 -8.75
N GLY A 56 15.98 2.64 -9.02
CA GLY A 56 16.85 3.39 -8.12
C GLY A 56 16.13 4.34 -7.18
N ASP A 57 14.79 4.44 -7.29
CA ASP A 57 14.01 5.35 -6.47
C ASP A 57 13.69 4.74 -5.11
N HIS A 58 13.58 5.57 -4.09
CA HIS A 58 13.15 5.11 -2.77
C HIS A 58 11.63 4.92 -2.78
N PRO A 59 11.11 3.71 -2.50
CA PRO A 59 9.68 3.50 -2.43
C PRO A 59 9.06 4.34 -1.32
N ALA A 60 8.05 5.15 -1.67
CA ALA A 60 7.29 5.91 -0.68
C ALA A 60 6.15 5.09 -0.09
N GLY A 61 5.55 4.23 -0.91
CA GLY A 61 4.45 3.38 -0.48
C GLY A 61 3.86 2.60 -1.64
N VAL A 62 2.70 2.02 -1.38
CA VAL A 62 1.98 1.16 -2.30
C VAL A 62 0.53 1.62 -2.39
N ILE A 63 -0.01 1.72 -3.59
CA ILE A 63 -1.41 2.14 -3.79
C ILE A 63 -2.33 1.14 -3.09
N SER A 64 -3.14 1.65 -2.16
CA SER A 64 -4.07 0.86 -1.34
C SER A 64 -5.49 0.96 -1.87
N THR A 65 -6.33 -0.03 -1.55
CA THR A 65 -7.77 0.00 -1.84
C THR A 65 -8.59 0.36 -0.62
N ASP A 66 -8.32 -0.31 0.50
CA ASP A 66 -9.14 -0.26 1.71
C ASP A 66 -8.24 -0.09 2.94
N PRO A 67 -7.70 1.11 3.16
CA PRO A 67 -6.86 1.34 4.34
C PRO A 67 -7.67 1.27 5.63
N ALA A 68 -7.03 0.84 6.70
CA ALA A 68 -7.61 0.88 8.04
C ALA A 68 -7.77 2.32 8.51
N TYR A 69 -6.86 3.18 8.11
CA TYR A 69 -6.88 4.61 8.43
C TYR A 69 -6.33 5.39 7.23
N LEU A 70 -7.07 6.42 6.82
CA LEU A 70 -6.70 7.25 5.68
C LEU A 70 -6.44 8.67 6.13
N MET A 71 -5.19 9.10 6.04
CA MET A 71 -4.75 10.45 6.34
C MET A 71 -4.91 11.34 5.10
N ASN A 72 -4.99 12.64 5.32
CA ASN A 72 -5.16 13.64 4.26
C ASN A 72 -6.38 13.36 3.38
N SER A 73 -7.44 12.88 3.99
CA SER A 73 -8.65 12.40 3.29
C SER A 73 -9.42 13.53 2.59
N GLY A 74 -9.17 14.78 2.95
CA GLY A 74 -9.76 15.93 2.28
C GLY A 74 -9.24 16.14 0.86
N LEU A 75 -8.13 15.52 0.49
CA LEU A 75 -7.57 15.60 -0.86
C LEU A 75 -8.29 14.59 -1.77
N THR A 76 -9.44 14.99 -2.31
CA THR A 76 -10.33 14.08 -3.05
C THR A 76 -9.78 13.65 -4.40
N ALA A 77 -8.83 14.40 -4.97
CA ALA A 77 -8.19 14.07 -6.25
C ALA A 77 -6.97 13.16 -6.09
N GLY A 78 -6.60 12.81 -4.86
CA GLY A 78 -5.43 11.99 -4.58
C GLY A 78 -5.69 10.51 -4.72
N LEU A 79 -4.62 9.73 -4.62
CA LEU A 79 -4.67 8.27 -4.51
C LEU A 79 -4.20 7.85 -3.10
N PRO A 80 -4.82 6.82 -2.50
CA PRO A 80 -4.40 6.35 -1.18
C PRO A 80 -3.10 5.54 -1.30
N VAL A 81 -2.06 6.01 -0.63
CA VAL A 81 -0.76 5.36 -0.60
C VAL A 81 -0.55 4.75 0.77
N ALA A 82 -0.47 3.42 0.82
CA ALA A 82 -0.16 2.70 2.06
C ALA A 82 1.29 2.95 2.44
N LEU A 83 1.51 3.40 3.68
CA LEU A 83 2.81 3.77 4.22
C LEU A 83 3.35 2.72 5.18
N VAL A 84 2.46 2.02 5.88
CA VAL A 84 2.80 1.01 6.88
C VAL A 84 1.68 -0.01 6.97
N GLY A 85 2.04 -1.23 7.34
CA GLY A 85 1.11 -2.32 7.60
C GLY A 85 1.11 -3.36 6.50
N ARG A 86 -0.02 -4.02 6.36
CA ARG A 86 -0.23 -5.14 5.46
C ARG A 86 -1.05 -4.67 4.25
N VAL A 87 -0.55 -4.93 3.05
CA VAL A 87 -1.20 -4.50 1.80
C VAL A 87 -0.87 -5.46 0.67
N PRO A 88 -1.80 -5.70 -0.28
CA PRO A 88 -1.45 -6.40 -1.51
C PRO A 88 -0.48 -5.56 -2.35
N VAL A 89 0.62 -6.18 -2.77
CA VAL A 89 1.65 -5.56 -3.62
C VAL A 89 1.70 -6.29 -4.94
N ARG A 90 1.85 -5.55 -6.03
CA ARG A 90 2.07 -6.12 -7.36
C ARG A 90 3.45 -6.75 -7.41
N ILE A 91 3.50 -8.08 -7.49
CA ILE A 91 4.73 -8.88 -7.49
C ILE A 91 4.90 -9.53 -8.85
N PHE A 92 6.10 -9.46 -9.40
CA PHE A 92 6.51 -10.21 -10.57
C PHE A 92 7.45 -11.33 -10.16
N GLY A 93 7.17 -12.54 -10.63
CA GLY A 93 7.94 -13.72 -10.27
C GLY A 93 7.45 -14.40 -9.00
N SER A 94 7.91 -15.62 -8.76
CA SER A 94 7.52 -16.40 -7.59
C SER A 94 8.09 -15.81 -6.30
N VAL A 95 7.36 -15.99 -5.21
CA VAL A 95 7.81 -15.61 -3.87
C VAL A 95 7.39 -16.67 -2.86
N ILE A 96 8.09 -16.70 -1.74
CA ILE A 96 7.74 -17.53 -0.59
C ILE A 96 7.55 -16.64 0.64
N LYS A 97 6.78 -17.12 1.58
CA LYS A 97 6.53 -16.42 2.84
C LYS A 97 7.83 -16.09 3.55
N GLY A 98 7.96 -14.86 4.01
CA GLY A 98 9.17 -14.38 4.69
C GLY A 98 10.23 -13.81 3.78
N GLN A 99 10.04 -13.90 2.46
CA GLN A 99 11.01 -13.40 1.48
C GLN A 99 10.87 -11.88 1.32
N LYS A 100 12.00 -11.18 1.35
CA LYS A 100 12.04 -9.75 1.04
C LYS A 100 11.76 -9.52 -0.43
N VAL A 101 11.02 -8.44 -0.72
CA VAL A 101 10.71 -8.02 -2.08
C VAL A 101 11.17 -6.59 -2.30
N TYR A 102 11.65 -6.31 -3.50
CA TYR A 102 12.34 -5.07 -3.86
C TYR A 102 11.69 -4.46 -5.09
N SER A 103 11.75 -3.13 -5.21
CA SER A 103 11.19 -2.41 -6.35
C SER A 103 11.83 -2.84 -7.68
N ASP A 104 11.04 -2.82 -8.74
CA ASP A 104 11.53 -3.03 -10.10
C ASP A 104 11.29 -1.78 -10.97
N LEU A 105 11.47 -1.90 -12.28
CA LEU A 105 11.32 -0.78 -13.23
C LEU A 105 9.86 -0.44 -13.54
N MET A 106 8.90 -1.28 -13.14
CA MET A 106 7.52 -1.21 -13.61
C MET A 106 6.52 -0.89 -12.49
N GLY A 107 6.97 -0.34 -11.37
CA GLY A 107 6.09 -0.10 -10.22
C GLY A 107 5.61 -1.37 -9.55
N ARG A 108 6.37 -2.43 -9.65
CA ARG A 108 6.11 -3.73 -9.01
C ARG A 108 7.23 -4.01 -8.03
N ALA A 109 7.11 -5.12 -7.31
CA ALA A 109 8.21 -5.66 -6.53
C ALA A 109 8.52 -7.08 -6.96
N SER A 110 9.70 -7.56 -6.61
CA SER A 110 10.15 -8.92 -6.89
C SER A 110 11.22 -9.32 -5.87
N LYS A 111 11.56 -10.60 -5.86
CA LYS A 111 12.64 -11.12 -5.01
C LYS A 111 14.04 -10.67 -5.47
N ASN A 112 14.15 -10.05 -6.62
CA ASN A 112 15.42 -9.56 -7.14
C ASN A 112 15.86 -8.32 -6.37
N ALA A 113 17.02 -8.39 -5.72
CA ALA A 113 17.53 -7.36 -4.82
C ALA A 113 18.21 -6.17 -5.52
N ASP A 114 18.07 -6.02 -6.84
CA ASP A 114 18.64 -4.88 -7.57
C ASP A 114 17.94 -3.57 -7.22
N GLY A 115 16.67 -3.61 -6.82
CA GLY A 115 15.90 -2.45 -6.41
C GLY A 115 16.02 -2.14 -4.93
N GLN A 116 15.11 -1.29 -4.46
CA GLN A 116 15.00 -0.88 -3.06
C GLN A 116 13.98 -1.73 -2.34
N LEU A 117 14.20 -2.00 -1.06
CA LEU A 117 13.29 -2.82 -0.24
C LEU A 117 11.89 -2.20 -0.20
N VAL A 118 10.87 -3.01 -0.49
CA VAL A 118 9.46 -2.64 -0.38
C VAL A 118 8.81 -3.31 0.82
N GLY A 119 9.03 -4.59 1.01
CA GLY A 119 8.40 -5.33 2.09
C GLY A 119 8.80 -6.79 2.16
N ILE A 120 8.01 -7.54 2.91
CA ILE A 120 8.23 -8.98 3.14
C ILE A 120 6.95 -9.70 2.76
N SER A 121 7.07 -10.74 1.93
CA SER A 121 5.92 -11.54 1.52
C SER A 121 5.32 -12.28 2.72
N LEU A 122 4.00 -12.23 2.84
CA LEU A 122 3.26 -12.94 3.90
C LEU A 122 2.72 -14.29 3.40
N GLU A 123 2.94 -14.61 2.13
CA GLU A 123 2.40 -15.84 1.54
C GLU A 123 3.36 -16.44 0.52
N ASP A 124 3.12 -17.72 0.22
CA ASP A 124 3.78 -18.41 -0.89
C ASP A 124 2.96 -18.20 -2.16
N ASN A 125 3.63 -17.88 -3.25
CA ASN A 125 3.00 -17.79 -4.56
C ASN A 125 3.98 -18.21 -5.65
N ALA A 126 3.75 -19.36 -6.27
CA ALA A 126 4.67 -19.94 -7.24
C ALA A 126 4.44 -19.41 -8.67
N ASP A 127 3.43 -18.59 -8.90
CA ASP A 127 3.18 -17.98 -10.20
C ASP A 127 4.35 -17.09 -10.59
N GLU A 128 4.90 -17.31 -11.79
CA GLU A 128 6.05 -16.55 -12.29
C GLU A 128 5.62 -15.22 -12.94
N GLY A 129 4.34 -14.99 -13.17
CA GLY A 129 3.81 -13.76 -13.74
C GLY A 129 3.57 -12.69 -12.70
N GLU A 130 2.91 -11.62 -13.15
CA GLU A 130 2.51 -10.53 -12.26
C GLU A 130 1.20 -10.88 -11.55
N LYS A 131 1.15 -10.63 -10.26
CA LYS A 131 -0.04 -10.86 -9.41
C LYS A 131 0.07 -10.00 -8.17
N LEU A 132 -1.02 -9.96 -7.39
CA LEU A 132 -1.03 -9.33 -6.07
C LEU A 132 -0.67 -10.35 -5.01
N VAL A 133 0.23 -9.97 -4.11
CA VAL A 133 0.68 -10.81 -2.99
C VAL A 133 0.60 -9.95 -1.73
N GLU A 134 0.03 -10.50 -0.67
CA GLU A 134 0.00 -9.83 0.63
C GLU A 134 1.41 -9.68 1.16
N CYS A 135 1.78 -8.45 1.50
CA CYS A 135 3.09 -8.12 2.04
C CYS A 135 2.97 -7.24 3.27
N MET A 136 3.92 -7.37 4.18
CA MET A 136 4.15 -6.38 5.23
C MET A 136 5.12 -5.35 4.68
N LEU A 137 4.74 -4.08 4.69
CA LEU A 137 5.58 -3.00 4.16
C LEU A 137 6.80 -2.76 5.06
N LYS A 138 7.95 -2.54 4.43
CA LYS A 138 9.24 -2.21 5.06
C LYS A 138 9.96 -1.16 4.21
N LEU A 139 9.41 0.02 4.20
CA LEU A 139 9.91 1.12 3.37
C LEU A 139 11.05 1.89 4.02
#